data_0e9529de9572838803ee16778b288428
#
_entry.id   0e9529de9572838803ee16778b288428
#
_cell.length_a   1.000
_cell.length_b   1.000
_cell.length_c   1.000
_cell.angle_alpha   90.00
_cell.angle_beta   90.00
_cell.angle_gamma   90.00
#
_symmetry.space_group_name_H-M   'P 1'
#
loop_
_entity.id
_entity.type
_entity.pdbx_description
1 polymer ?
#
loop_
_entity_poly.entity_id
_entity_poly.type
_entity_poly.pdbx_seq_one_letter_code
_entity_poly.pdbx_strand_id
1 'polypeptide(L)' 'MNTKQAVANRIIELCKERGIAINAIANISGVPPMTVYSMLNAKSQNPGIVNIKKLCDGFEITLGEFFSTSEFDALEQEIE' A
#
# COMPACT_ATOMS: atom_id res chain seq x y z
N MET A 1 1.90 -11.74 10.62
CA MET A 1 1.54 -10.67 9.67
C MET A 1 0.85 -11.28 8.46
N ASN A 2 -0.23 -10.70 7.98
CA ASN A 2 -0.92 -11.17 6.79
C ASN A 2 -0.60 -10.27 5.60
N THR A 3 -1.05 -10.67 4.41
CA THR A 3 -0.76 -9.95 3.17
C THR A 3 -1.30 -8.52 3.20
N LYS A 4 -2.52 -8.34 3.72
CA LYS A 4 -3.12 -7.00 3.83
C LYS A 4 -2.27 -6.07 4.70
N GLN A 5 -1.77 -6.57 5.81
CA GLN A 5 -0.92 -5.79 6.71
C GLN A 5 0.41 -5.44 6.06
N ALA A 6 0.97 -6.35 5.28
CA ALA A 6 2.20 -6.08 4.54
C ALA A 6 2.00 -4.94 3.54
N VAL A 7 0.83 -4.90 2.86
CA VAL A 7 0.50 -3.79 1.96
C VAL A 7 0.41 -2.47 2.73
N ALA A 8 -0.28 -2.46 3.86
CA ALA A 8 -0.39 -1.25 4.70
C ALA A 8 0.98 -0.76 5.14
N ASN A 9 1.82 -1.68 5.62
CA ASN A 9 3.18 -1.33 6.06
C ASN A 9 4.02 -0.77 4.92
N ARG A 10 3.86 -1.32 3.72
CA ARG A 10 4.60 -0.85 2.54
C ARG A 10 4.22 0.59 2.17
N ILE A 11 2.92 0.90 2.22
CA ILE A 11 2.44 2.26 1.97
C ILE A 11 3.04 3.23 2.98
N ILE A 12 3.00 2.88 4.26
CA ILE A 12 3.56 3.71 5.33
C ILE A 12 5.06 3.89 5.14
N GLU A 13 5.77 2.83 4.82
CA GLU A 13 7.21 2.87 4.56
C GLU A 13 7.57 3.83 3.43
N LEU A 14 6.84 3.74 2.32
CA LEU A 14 7.07 4.62 1.17
C LEU A 14 6.78 6.08 1.51
N CYS A 15 5.73 6.34 2.28
CA CYS A 15 5.43 7.69 2.75
C CYS A 15 6.57 8.24 3.61
N LYS A 16 7.11 7.43 4.50
CA LYS A 16 8.24 7.85 5.35
C LYS A 16 9.49 8.11 4.53
N GLU A 17 9.80 7.22 3.60
CA GLU A 17 10.98 7.38 2.74
C GLU A 17 10.92 8.65 1.90
N ARG A 18 9.72 9.00 1.42
CA ARG A 18 9.50 10.16 0.57
C ARG A 18 9.23 11.44 1.36
N GLY A 19 9.03 11.32 2.67
CA GLY A 19 8.64 12.46 3.49
C GLY A 19 7.31 13.06 3.07
N ILE A 20 6.35 12.23 2.67
CA ILE A 20 5.05 12.68 2.17
C ILE A 20 3.94 12.16 3.09
N ALA A 21 2.95 13.02 3.36
CA ALA A 21 1.80 12.65 4.17
C ALA A 21 0.82 11.77 3.37
N ILE A 22 0.03 10.97 4.09
CA ILE A 22 -0.98 10.09 3.48
C ILE A 22 -1.95 10.88 2.60
N ASN A 23 -2.47 12.00 3.10
CA ASN A 23 -3.41 12.82 2.32
C ASN A 23 -2.77 13.35 1.04
N ALA A 24 -1.50 13.72 1.09
CA ALA A 24 -0.81 14.24 -0.07
C ALA A 24 -0.63 13.17 -1.14
N ILE A 25 -0.18 11.98 -0.76
CA ILE A 25 -0.01 10.90 -1.75
C ILE A 25 -1.35 10.44 -2.30
N ALA A 26 -2.40 10.43 -1.49
CA ALA A 26 -3.74 10.10 -1.95
C ALA A 26 -4.19 11.06 -3.05
N ASN A 27 -4.03 12.37 -2.82
CA ASN A 27 -4.42 13.39 -3.80
C ASN A 27 -3.61 13.29 -5.08
N ILE A 28 -2.31 13.10 -4.99
CA ILE A 28 -1.43 12.93 -6.15
C ILE A 28 -1.84 11.71 -6.97
N SER A 29 -2.22 10.64 -6.29
CA SER A 29 -2.54 9.34 -6.91
C SER A 29 -3.96 9.26 -7.44
N GLY A 30 -4.81 10.24 -7.14
CA GLY A 30 -6.21 10.20 -7.52
C GLY A 30 -7.02 9.18 -6.75
N VAL A 31 -6.61 8.86 -5.52
CA VAL A 31 -7.34 7.96 -4.62
C VAL A 31 -7.90 8.81 -3.48
N PRO A 32 -9.19 8.69 -3.16
CA PRO A 32 -9.74 9.44 -2.02
C PRO A 32 -8.95 9.14 -0.74
N PRO A 33 -8.60 10.15 0.06
CA PRO A 33 -7.86 9.91 1.31
C PRO A 33 -8.50 8.87 2.22
N MET A 34 -9.83 8.85 2.32
CA MET A 34 -10.52 7.85 3.14
C MET A 34 -10.29 6.43 2.64
N THR A 35 -10.16 6.26 1.32
CA THR A 35 -9.85 4.94 0.74
C THR A 35 -8.45 4.50 1.17
N VAL A 36 -7.49 5.41 1.15
CA VAL A 36 -6.13 5.06 1.59
C VAL A 36 -6.12 4.71 3.07
N TYR A 37 -6.80 5.50 3.92
CA TYR A 37 -6.90 5.18 5.34
C TYR A 37 -7.57 3.81 5.57
N SER A 38 -8.59 3.47 4.77
CA SER A 38 -9.21 2.14 4.82
C SER A 38 -8.20 1.04 4.50
N MET A 39 -7.33 1.27 3.53
CA MET A 39 -6.29 0.31 3.18
C MET A 39 -5.31 0.07 4.32
N LEU A 40 -5.14 1.07 5.19
CA LEU A 40 -4.24 0.98 6.34
C LEU A 40 -4.92 0.39 7.58
N ASN A 41 -6.24 0.34 7.59
CA ASN A 41 -7.00 -0.11 8.75
C ASN A 41 -7.07 -1.64 8.79
N ALA A 42 -6.66 -2.24 9.91
CA ALA A 42 -6.64 -3.69 10.07
C ALA A 42 -8.02 -4.34 9.94
N LYS A 43 -9.09 -3.59 10.20
CA LYS A 43 -10.47 -4.10 10.15
C LYS A 43 -11.13 -3.95 8.79
N SER A 44 -10.49 -3.24 7.87
CA SER A 44 -11.10 -2.99 6.55
C SER A 44 -10.91 -4.20 5.64
N GLN A 45 -11.60 -4.16 4.49
CA GLN A 45 -11.50 -5.21 3.48
C GLN A 45 -10.17 -5.13 2.74
N ASN A 46 -9.91 -6.13 1.92
CA ASN A 46 -8.69 -6.20 1.13
C ASN A 46 -8.53 -4.96 0.24
N PRO A 47 -7.33 -4.40 0.16
CA PRO A 47 -7.08 -3.29 -0.76
C PRO A 47 -7.18 -3.78 -2.21
N GLY A 48 -7.81 -2.97 -3.08
CA GLY A 48 -7.91 -3.31 -4.49
C GLY A 48 -6.59 -3.07 -5.22
N ILE A 49 -6.29 -3.95 -6.16
CA ILE A 49 -5.03 -3.85 -6.92
C ILE A 49 -4.97 -2.56 -7.76
N VAL A 50 -6.10 -2.07 -8.24
CA VAL A 50 -6.12 -0.82 -9.00
C VAL A 50 -5.75 0.37 -8.12
N ASN A 51 -6.24 0.40 -6.88
CA ASN A 51 -5.86 1.46 -5.94
C ASN A 51 -4.39 1.37 -5.58
N ILE A 52 -3.85 0.16 -5.43
CA ILE A 52 -2.41 -0.03 -5.21
C ILE A 52 -1.63 0.52 -6.41
N LYS A 53 -2.07 0.22 -7.63
CA LYS A 53 -1.42 0.72 -8.84
C LYS A 53 -1.43 2.25 -8.89
N LYS A 54 -2.56 2.87 -8.55
CA LYS A 54 -2.66 4.33 -8.51
C LYS A 54 -1.67 4.93 -7.52
N LEU A 55 -1.53 4.33 -6.35
CA LEU A 55 -0.54 4.78 -5.36
C LEU A 55 0.89 4.61 -5.89
N CYS A 56 1.16 3.49 -6.56
CA CYS A 56 2.46 3.28 -7.19
C CYS A 56 2.77 4.37 -8.21
N ASP A 57 1.78 4.74 -9.02
CA ASP A 57 1.95 5.82 -9.99
C ASP A 57 2.25 7.15 -9.28
N GLY A 58 1.56 7.41 -8.16
CA GLY A 58 1.82 8.60 -7.37
C GLY A 58 3.20 8.62 -6.72
N PHE A 59 3.69 7.46 -6.30
CA PHE A 59 5.04 7.31 -5.77
C PHE A 59 6.10 7.24 -6.88
N GLU A 60 5.68 7.13 -8.13
CA GLU A 60 6.58 6.95 -9.29
C GLU A 60 7.39 5.67 -9.22
N ILE A 61 6.73 4.59 -8.81
CA ILE A 61 7.32 3.24 -8.79
C ILE A 61 6.42 2.28 -9.56
N THR A 62 6.96 1.12 -9.90
CA THR A 62 6.17 0.06 -10.54
C THR A 62 5.51 -0.81 -9.49
N LEU A 63 4.50 -1.60 -9.91
CA LEU A 63 3.92 -2.63 -9.05
C LEU A 63 4.98 -3.63 -8.58
N GLY A 64 5.89 -4.01 -9.48
CA GLY A 64 6.98 -4.90 -9.12
C GLY A 64 7.83 -4.33 -8.00
N GLU A 65 8.19 -3.06 -8.10
CA GLU A 65 8.97 -2.39 -7.04
C GLU A 65 8.20 -2.31 -5.73
N PHE A 66 6.89 -2.06 -5.79
CA PHE A 66 6.06 -2.02 -4.59
C PHE A 66 6.14 -3.33 -3.81
N PHE A 67 6.03 -4.47 -4.50
CA PHE A 67 5.99 -5.79 -3.89
C PHE A 67 7.36 -6.46 -3.73
N SER A 68 8.43 -5.83 -4.20
CA SER A 68 9.78 -6.42 -4.18
C SER A 68 10.49 -6.16 -2.86
N THR A 69 9.93 -6.70 -1.78
CA THR A 69 10.53 -6.59 -0.45
C THR A 69 10.55 -7.95 0.23
N SER A 70 11.50 -8.13 1.15
CA SER A 70 11.60 -9.37 1.91
C SER A 70 10.34 -9.64 2.76
N GLU A 71 9.66 -8.58 3.18
CA GLU A 71 8.44 -8.71 3.96
C GLU A 71 7.36 -9.44 3.17
N PHE A 72 7.17 -9.09 1.88
CA PHE A 72 6.20 -9.80 1.03
C PHE A 72 6.65 -11.24 0.76
N ASP A 73 7.95 -11.44 0.54
CA ASP A 73 8.49 -12.76 0.24
C ASP A 73 8.36 -13.72 1.43
N ALA A 74 8.35 -13.19 2.64
CA ALA A 74 8.29 -13.97 3.88
C ALA A 74 6.86 -14.25 4.35
N LEU A 75 5.84 -13.80 3.63
CA LEU A 75 4.45 -14.02 4.01
C LEU A 75 4.09 -15.51 3.96
N GLU A 76 3.29 -15.93 4.93
CA GLU A 76 2.75 -17.29 4.95
C GLU A 76 1.68 -17.44 3.87
N GLN A 77 1.40 -18.69 3.50
CA GLN A 77 0.34 -18.98 2.55
C GLN A 77 -1.02 -18.53 3.11
N GLU A 78 -1.84 -17.95 2.23
CA GLU A 78 -3.20 -17.58 2.57
C GLU A 78 -4.18 -18.73 2.30
N ILE A 79 -3.72 -19.78 1.61
CA ILE A 79 -4.51 -20.96 1.29
C ILE A 79 -4.65 -21.80 2.57
N GLU A 80 -5.87 -22.16 2.90
CA GLU A 80 -6.18 -22.98 4.07
C GLU A 80 -6.40 -24.45 3.73
#